data_ec64aa868d0e43f34f934f3b7a8bd65f
#
_entry.id   ec64aa868d0e43f34f934f3b7a8bd65f
#
_cell.length_a   1.000
_cell.length_b   1.000
_cell.length_c   1.000
_cell.angle_alpha   90.00
_cell.angle_beta   90.00
_cell.angle_gamma   90.00
#
_symmetry.space_group_name_H-M   'P 1'
#
loop_
_entity.id
_entity.type
_entity.pdbx_description
1 polymer ?
#
loop_
_entity_poly.entity_id
_entity_poly.type
_entity_poly.pdbx_seq_one_letter_code
_entity_poly.pdbx_strand_id
1 'polypeptide(L)'
;MAGPRRAALEAYERPAVGAGEIGVRVEYASPKHGTELAVFRGEDPFVADLFDEDWRLFVGRDGEASYGGSPVLGNQWVGVVDEMGEGVEGFRVGGRVCGYGGIQDYHVVDVRSAPYLFEVPDGMSWKSALCFDPAQYALSGVRDGNLRVGDRVAVFGLGAIGAVAAQMARAAGARFVAAIDPIAKRREAALAAGADAVFDPMEQDIGLELKRATGRLGVDCVVETSGNEQALQQALRGLAYGGTIAFVGWARAFSGTLDLSREAHFNNANLVFSRASSEPNRDHPRWDRRRIASACWEMLASGAVDCGGIVDPVVPFDESPGAYETYVDRNPERAVKLGVRF
;
A
#
# COMPACT_ATOMS: atom_id res chain seq x y z
N MET A 1 18.83 9.33 1.76
CA MET A 1 19.34 8.39 2.81
C MET A 1 20.81 8.70 3.06
N ALA A 2 21.23 8.72 4.32
CA ALA A 2 22.63 8.96 4.72
C ALA A 2 23.45 7.66 4.88
N GLY A 3 22.89 6.53 4.48
CA GLY A 3 23.44 5.17 4.56
C GLY A 3 22.38 4.17 5.01
N PRO A 4 22.72 2.86 5.07
CA PRO A 4 21.78 1.85 5.54
C PRO A 4 21.21 2.20 6.92
N ARG A 5 19.90 2.15 7.05
CA ARG A 5 19.12 2.47 8.27
C ARG A 5 19.37 3.88 8.85
N ARG A 6 19.77 4.82 8.00
CA ARG A 6 20.01 6.21 8.41
C ARG A 6 19.32 7.17 7.44
N ALA A 7 18.39 7.95 7.95
CA ALA A 7 17.76 9.08 7.27
C ALA A 7 18.43 10.40 7.70
N ALA A 8 18.50 11.36 6.79
CA ALA A 8 18.95 12.73 7.10
C ALA A 8 18.24 13.71 6.18
N LEU A 9 18.09 14.94 6.63
CA LEU A 9 17.71 16.05 5.78
C LEU A 9 18.94 16.50 4.97
N GLU A 10 18.70 16.83 3.71
CA GLU A 10 19.71 17.34 2.80
C GLU A 10 19.19 18.61 2.15
N ALA A 11 20.00 19.64 2.14
CA ALA A 11 19.70 20.85 1.41
C ALA A 11 19.91 20.63 -0.09
N TYR A 12 18.99 21.14 -0.89
CA TYR A 12 19.07 21.07 -2.35
C TYR A 12 18.70 22.41 -2.98
N GLU A 13 19.13 22.62 -4.22
CA GLU A 13 18.76 23.79 -4.97
C GLU A 13 17.36 23.58 -5.58
N ARG A 14 16.44 24.52 -5.32
CA ARG A 14 15.07 24.45 -5.84
C ARG A 14 15.09 24.51 -7.37
N PRO A 15 14.52 23.49 -8.06
CA PRO A 15 14.46 23.49 -9.52
C PRO A 15 13.58 24.64 -10.03
N ALA A 16 13.94 25.23 -11.19
CA ALA A 16 13.08 26.18 -11.89
C ALA A 16 11.93 25.43 -12.58
N VAL A 17 10.78 26.08 -12.67
CA VAL A 17 9.60 25.56 -13.37
C VAL A 17 9.68 25.88 -14.85
N GLY A 18 9.67 24.86 -15.70
CA GLY A 18 9.70 24.98 -17.16
C GLY A 18 8.33 24.94 -17.81
N ALA A 19 8.29 25.06 -19.15
CA ALA A 19 7.06 24.94 -19.91
C ALA A 19 6.44 23.53 -19.76
N GLY A 20 5.13 23.47 -19.49
CA GLY A 20 4.40 22.22 -19.23
C GLY A 20 4.58 21.65 -17.82
N GLU A 21 5.22 22.37 -16.91
CA GLU A 21 5.48 21.96 -15.53
C GLU A 21 4.71 22.83 -14.53
N ILE A 22 4.45 22.24 -13.37
CA ILE A 22 3.98 22.98 -12.19
C ILE A 22 5.00 22.87 -11.06
N GLY A 23 5.18 23.95 -10.32
CA GLY A 23 5.89 23.98 -9.05
C GLY A 23 4.91 23.80 -7.91
N VAL A 24 5.18 22.86 -7.02
CA VAL A 24 4.29 22.51 -5.92
C VAL A 24 5.03 22.66 -4.59
N ARG A 25 4.52 23.51 -3.72
CA ARG A 25 4.94 23.62 -2.34
C ARG A 25 4.20 22.55 -1.53
N VAL A 26 4.96 21.62 -0.98
CA VAL A 26 4.42 20.47 -0.25
C VAL A 26 3.86 20.91 1.11
N GLU A 27 2.71 20.39 1.47
CA GLU A 27 2.10 20.54 2.79
C GLU A 27 2.22 19.27 3.63
N TYR A 28 2.09 18.10 2.95
CA TYR A 28 2.13 16.79 3.60
C TYR A 28 2.80 15.78 2.67
N ALA A 29 3.56 14.86 3.26
CA ALA A 29 4.15 13.74 2.53
C ALA A 29 4.10 12.45 3.36
N SER A 30 4.36 11.31 2.71
CA SER A 30 4.33 10.01 3.38
C SER A 30 5.24 9.01 2.67
N PRO A 31 5.98 8.14 3.41
CA PRO A 31 6.79 7.08 2.84
C PRO A 31 5.95 5.85 2.43
N LYS A 32 6.57 4.96 1.65
CA LYS A 32 6.06 3.64 1.32
C LYS A 32 6.67 2.59 2.25
N HIS A 33 6.00 2.29 3.33
CA HIS A 33 6.55 1.46 4.43
C HIS A 33 7.12 0.12 3.97
N GLY A 34 6.42 -0.64 3.12
CA GLY A 34 6.85 -1.99 2.76
C GLY A 34 8.11 -2.03 1.89
N THR A 35 8.00 -1.60 0.65
CA THR A 35 9.06 -1.68 -0.36
C THR A 35 10.26 -0.81 -0.01
N GLU A 36 10.00 0.42 0.44
CA GLU A 36 11.04 1.39 0.79
C GLU A 36 11.88 0.93 1.99
N LEU A 37 11.25 0.24 2.95
CA LEU A 37 11.95 -0.27 4.12
C LEU A 37 13.03 -1.31 3.76
N ALA A 38 12.81 -2.16 2.76
CA ALA A 38 13.82 -3.10 2.29
C ALA A 38 15.05 -2.38 1.76
N VAL A 39 14.84 -1.34 0.93
CA VAL A 39 15.92 -0.49 0.41
C VAL A 39 16.61 0.26 1.55
N PHE A 40 15.85 0.83 2.49
CA PHE A 40 16.39 1.55 3.64
C PHE A 40 17.27 0.68 4.52
N ARG A 41 16.95 -0.60 4.66
CA ARG A 41 17.75 -1.58 5.41
C ARG A 41 18.95 -2.12 4.66
N GLY A 42 19.09 -1.84 3.36
CA GLY A 42 20.08 -2.45 2.50
C GLY A 42 19.78 -3.91 2.14
N GLU A 43 18.50 -4.29 2.19
CA GLU A 43 17.99 -5.64 1.94
C GLU A 43 17.18 -5.68 0.62
N ASP A 44 17.49 -4.76 -0.31
CA ASP A 44 16.81 -4.67 -1.60
C ASP A 44 17.07 -5.93 -2.43
N PRO A 45 16.06 -6.70 -2.79
CA PRO A 45 16.22 -7.92 -3.60
C PRO A 45 16.69 -7.62 -5.03
N PHE A 46 16.56 -6.38 -5.52
CA PHE A 46 17.06 -5.97 -6.83
C PHE A 46 18.56 -5.61 -6.85
N VAL A 47 19.24 -5.73 -5.72
CA VAL A 47 20.70 -5.50 -5.66
C VAL A 47 21.46 -6.62 -6.38
N ALA A 48 21.06 -7.87 -6.19
CA ALA A 48 21.73 -9.04 -6.75
C ALA A 48 21.18 -9.46 -8.10
N ASP A 49 19.88 -9.29 -8.32
CA ASP A 49 19.17 -9.80 -9.48
C ASP A 49 18.29 -8.72 -10.12
N LEU A 50 18.19 -8.73 -11.45
CA LEU A 50 17.24 -7.93 -12.21
C LEU A 50 16.14 -8.83 -12.78
N PHE A 51 14.90 -8.29 -12.78
CA PHE A 51 13.82 -8.95 -13.49
C PHE A 51 13.95 -8.69 -14.99
N ASP A 52 14.18 -9.74 -15.74
CA ASP A 52 14.20 -9.72 -17.20
C ASP A 52 12.77 -9.81 -17.72
N GLU A 53 12.31 -8.78 -18.44
CA GLU A 53 10.93 -8.68 -18.93
C GLU A 53 10.65 -9.63 -20.08
N ASP A 54 11.65 -10.02 -20.87
CA ASP A 54 11.50 -10.95 -21.99
C ASP A 54 11.40 -12.40 -21.50
N TRP A 55 12.28 -12.77 -20.58
CA TRP A 55 12.29 -14.10 -19.97
C TRP A 55 11.30 -14.26 -18.80
N ARG A 56 10.80 -13.16 -18.23
CA ARG A 56 9.98 -13.14 -17.02
C ARG A 56 10.64 -13.84 -15.83
N LEU A 57 11.95 -13.69 -15.71
CA LEU A 57 12.79 -14.30 -14.67
C LEU A 57 13.68 -13.26 -14.01
N PHE A 58 14.04 -13.52 -12.75
CA PHE A 58 15.15 -12.80 -12.14
C PHE A 58 16.46 -13.43 -12.61
N VAL A 59 17.34 -12.61 -13.15
CA VAL A 59 18.67 -13.00 -13.64
C VAL A 59 19.75 -12.25 -12.90
N GLY A 60 20.87 -12.94 -12.59
CA GLY A 60 21.99 -12.34 -11.90
C GLY A 60 22.56 -11.13 -12.63
N ARG A 61 22.99 -10.15 -11.92
CA ARG A 61 23.70 -8.96 -12.45
C ARG A 61 25.19 -9.20 -12.54
N ASP A 62 25.77 -8.95 -13.71
CA ASP A 62 27.22 -8.77 -13.85
C ASP A 62 27.56 -7.31 -13.46
N GLY A 63 28.29 -7.10 -12.35
CA GLY A 63 28.74 -5.79 -11.92
C GLY A 63 28.51 -5.49 -10.43
N GLU A 64 28.99 -4.32 -9.98
CA GLU A 64 28.74 -3.87 -8.61
C GLU A 64 27.27 -3.59 -8.37
N ALA A 65 26.75 -4.10 -7.27
CA ALA A 65 25.40 -3.84 -6.82
C ALA A 65 25.17 -2.34 -6.64
N SER A 66 24.43 -1.71 -7.55
CA SER A 66 23.98 -0.35 -7.33
C SER A 66 22.64 -0.37 -6.60
N TYR A 67 22.50 0.42 -5.57
CA TYR A 67 21.21 0.67 -4.92
C TYR A 67 20.19 1.12 -5.97
N GLY A 68 19.27 0.25 -6.34
CA GLY A 68 18.22 0.53 -7.33
C GLY A 68 17.11 1.44 -6.83
N GLY A 69 17.20 1.96 -5.60
CA GLY A 69 16.21 2.86 -5.01
C GLY A 69 16.62 4.33 -5.08
N SER A 70 15.63 5.22 -5.07
CA SER A 70 15.88 6.63 -4.88
C SER A 70 16.58 6.88 -3.55
N PRO A 71 17.64 7.70 -3.50
CA PRO A 71 18.26 8.10 -2.23
C PRO A 71 17.30 8.95 -1.37
N VAL A 72 16.20 9.45 -1.95
CA VAL A 72 15.18 10.25 -1.28
C VAL A 72 14.06 9.32 -0.81
N LEU A 73 13.84 9.31 0.50
CA LEU A 73 12.72 8.59 1.11
C LEU A 73 11.41 9.30 0.81
N GLY A 74 10.35 8.53 0.61
CA GLY A 74 9.02 9.07 0.35
C GLY A 74 8.37 8.47 -0.88
N ASN A 75 7.05 8.54 -0.94
CA ASN A 75 6.28 7.93 -2.02
C ASN A 75 5.20 8.86 -2.55
N GLN A 76 4.51 9.57 -1.66
CA GLN A 76 3.42 10.46 -2.03
C GLN A 76 3.48 11.76 -1.25
N TRP A 77 3.00 12.81 -1.89
CA TRP A 77 2.87 14.13 -1.30
C TRP A 77 1.53 14.77 -1.68
N VAL A 78 1.10 15.70 -0.84
CA VAL A 78 0.01 16.66 -1.09
C VAL A 78 0.59 18.06 -0.90
N GLY A 79 0.30 18.96 -1.83
CA GLY A 79 0.81 20.32 -1.78
C GLY A 79 -0.07 21.29 -2.56
N VAL A 80 0.35 22.54 -2.58
CA VAL A 80 -0.33 23.64 -3.28
C VAL A 80 0.50 24.04 -4.49
N VAL A 81 -0.14 24.19 -5.63
CA VAL A 81 0.50 24.74 -6.84
C VAL A 81 0.95 26.18 -6.55
N ASP A 82 2.25 26.37 -6.56
CA ASP A 82 2.91 27.65 -6.25
C ASP A 82 3.23 28.43 -7.52
N GLU A 83 3.59 27.71 -8.59
CA GLU A 83 3.99 28.26 -9.87
C GLU A 83 3.51 27.37 -11.02
N MET A 84 3.22 27.95 -12.17
CA MET A 84 2.83 27.23 -13.39
C MET A 84 3.66 27.70 -14.58
N GLY A 85 4.22 26.74 -15.29
CA GLY A 85 4.91 26.99 -16.56
C GLY A 85 3.96 27.24 -17.72
N GLU A 86 4.51 27.71 -18.83
CA GLU A 86 3.75 27.98 -20.05
C GLU A 86 3.09 26.67 -20.59
N GLY A 87 1.84 26.76 -21.04
CA GLY A 87 1.10 25.66 -21.67
C GLY A 87 0.53 24.63 -20.69
N VAL A 88 0.55 24.87 -19.39
CA VAL A 88 -0.11 24.04 -18.40
C VAL A 88 -1.61 24.30 -18.43
N GLU A 89 -2.40 23.24 -18.56
CA GLU A 89 -3.86 23.26 -18.51
C GLU A 89 -4.37 22.31 -17.41
N GLY A 90 -5.59 22.56 -16.88
CA GLY A 90 -6.25 21.69 -15.90
C GLY A 90 -5.80 21.92 -14.45
N PHE A 91 -4.88 22.84 -14.18
CA PHE A 91 -4.42 23.22 -12.85
C PHE A 91 -4.52 24.73 -12.65
N ARG A 92 -4.40 25.19 -11.40
CA ARG A 92 -4.38 26.62 -11.05
C ARG A 92 -3.46 26.88 -9.88
N VAL A 93 -2.79 28.03 -9.87
CA VAL A 93 -2.02 28.49 -8.71
C VAL A 93 -2.95 28.59 -7.50
N GLY A 94 -2.50 28.10 -6.35
CA GLY A 94 -3.29 27.96 -5.14
C GLY A 94 -4.18 26.71 -5.10
N GLY A 95 -4.28 25.94 -6.19
CA GLY A 95 -4.95 24.65 -6.22
C GLY A 95 -4.16 23.57 -5.44
N ARG A 96 -4.86 22.74 -4.69
CA ARG A 96 -4.22 21.61 -3.98
C ARG A 96 -4.11 20.41 -4.90
N VAL A 97 -2.95 19.76 -4.91
CA VAL A 97 -2.64 18.60 -5.75
C VAL A 97 -1.97 17.49 -4.95
N CYS A 98 -2.11 16.27 -5.44
CA CYS A 98 -1.46 15.08 -4.92
C CYS A 98 -0.65 14.41 -6.03
N GLY A 99 0.57 13.98 -5.72
CA GLY A 99 1.44 13.30 -6.66
C GLY A 99 2.39 12.32 -6.00
N TYR A 100 3.19 11.64 -6.83
CA TYR A 100 4.26 10.75 -6.38
C TYR A 100 5.58 11.52 -6.25
N GLY A 101 6.33 11.23 -5.20
CA GLY A 101 7.66 11.80 -4.98
C GLY A 101 8.17 11.60 -3.56
N GLY A 102 9.39 12.04 -3.33
CA GLY A 102 10.05 11.98 -2.03
C GLY A 102 9.47 12.94 -0.99
N ILE A 103 9.90 12.78 0.25
CA ILE A 103 9.64 13.74 1.33
C ILE A 103 10.55 14.95 1.12
N GLN A 104 10.05 15.93 0.40
CA GLN A 104 10.71 17.18 0.02
C GLN A 104 9.71 18.33 0.19
N ASP A 105 10.21 19.53 0.44
CA ASP A 105 9.38 20.73 0.61
C ASP A 105 8.84 21.29 -0.71
N TYR A 106 9.46 20.91 -1.84
CA TYR A 106 9.07 21.37 -3.16
C TYR A 106 9.26 20.33 -4.26
N HIS A 107 8.28 20.23 -5.16
CA HIS A 107 8.36 19.40 -6.36
C HIS A 107 8.10 20.22 -7.61
N VAL A 108 8.86 19.96 -8.68
CA VAL A 108 8.55 20.38 -10.05
C VAL A 108 8.05 19.15 -10.80
N VAL A 109 6.88 19.26 -11.43
CA VAL A 109 6.19 18.13 -12.04
C VAL A 109 5.76 18.48 -13.46
N ASP A 110 6.23 17.73 -14.46
CA ASP A 110 5.69 17.81 -15.83
C ASP A 110 4.30 17.17 -15.87
N VAL A 111 3.28 17.98 -16.11
CA VAL A 111 1.88 17.54 -16.05
C VAL A 111 1.51 16.54 -17.16
N ARG A 112 2.28 16.48 -18.24
CA ARG A 112 2.04 15.60 -19.38
C ARG A 112 2.59 14.19 -19.16
N SER A 113 3.69 14.09 -18.43
CA SER A 113 4.38 12.82 -18.15
C SER A 113 4.04 12.23 -16.79
N ALA A 114 3.50 13.00 -15.86
CA ALA A 114 3.13 12.54 -14.53
C ALA A 114 1.87 11.65 -14.58
N PRO A 115 1.99 10.32 -14.40
CA PRO A 115 0.87 9.41 -14.63
C PRO A 115 -0.25 9.53 -13.59
N TYR A 116 0.03 10.13 -12.43
CA TYR A 116 -0.86 10.17 -11.28
C TYR A 116 -0.71 11.49 -10.52
N LEU A 117 -0.91 12.59 -11.23
CA LEU A 117 -1.05 13.91 -10.63
C LEU A 117 -2.54 14.27 -10.60
N PHE A 118 -3.09 14.46 -9.42
CA PHE A 118 -4.51 14.72 -9.22
C PHE A 118 -4.75 16.03 -8.50
N GLU A 119 -5.75 16.80 -8.94
CA GLU A 119 -6.33 17.83 -8.09
C GLU A 119 -7.00 17.16 -6.88
N VAL A 120 -6.77 17.71 -5.69
CA VAL A 120 -7.42 17.29 -4.46
C VAL A 120 -8.72 18.08 -4.32
N PRO A 121 -9.90 17.44 -4.44
CA PRO A 121 -11.18 18.13 -4.35
C PRO A 121 -11.38 18.81 -2.98
N ASP A 122 -12.15 19.90 -2.98
CA ASP A 122 -12.56 20.55 -1.74
C ASP A 122 -13.30 19.54 -0.83
N GLY A 123 -12.90 19.49 0.43
CA GLY A 123 -13.46 18.55 1.40
C GLY A 123 -12.78 17.19 1.48
N MET A 124 -11.96 16.81 0.49
CA MET A 124 -11.16 15.59 0.59
C MET A 124 -10.04 15.74 1.62
N SER A 125 -9.93 14.76 2.51
CA SER A 125 -8.83 14.72 3.48
C SER A 125 -7.48 14.51 2.78
N TRP A 126 -6.46 15.30 3.13
CA TRP A 126 -5.09 15.07 2.68
C TRP A 126 -4.56 13.69 3.08
N LYS A 127 -5.04 13.12 4.19
CA LYS A 127 -4.70 11.75 4.60
C LYS A 127 -5.23 10.71 3.60
N SER A 128 -6.43 10.93 3.08
CA SER A 128 -6.99 10.08 2.02
C SER A 128 -6.18 10.21 0.73
N ALA A 129 -5.77 11.41 0.34
CA ALA A 129 -4.91 11.60 -0.83
C ALA A 129 -3.57 10.88 -0.69
N LEU A 130 -2.91 10.90 0.49
CA LEU A 130 -1.67 10.16 0.77
C LEU A 130 -1.86 8.63 0.84
N CYS A 131 -3.08 8.13 0.78
CA CYS A 131 -3.38 6.71 0.68
C CYS A 131 -3.69 6.24 -0.75
N PHE A 132 -3.47 7.08 -1.76
CA PHE A 132 -3.72 6.71 -3.16
C PHE A 132 -2.87 5.51 -3.63
N ASP A 133 -1.56 5.46 -3.30
CA ASP A 133 -0.72 4.31 -3.64
C ASP A 133 -1.22 3.02 -2.95
N PRO A 134 -1.40 2.98 -1.62
CA PRO A 134 -1.99 1.81 -0.97
C PRO A 134 -3.34 1.38 -1.54
N ALA A 135 -4.19 2.34 -1.94
CA ALA A 135 -5.50 2.06 -2.48
C ALA A 135 -5.46 1.23 -3.77
N GLN A 136 -4.48 1.45 -4.64
CA GLN A 136 -4.35 0.68 -5.88
C GLN A 136 -4.03 -0.80 -5.58
N TYR A 137 -3.14 -1.07 -4.63
CA TYR A 137 -2.82 -2.44 -4.23
C TYR A 137 -3.99 -3.10 -3.49
N ALA A 138 -4.70 -2.35 -2.65
CA ALA A 138 -5.90 -2.81 -1.97
C ALA A 138 -7.01 -3.18 -2.96
N LEU A 139 -7.31 -2.31 -3.93
CA LEU A 139 -8.30 -2.56 -4.97
C LEU A 139 -7.94 -3.78 -5.81
N SER A 140 -6.68 -3.90 -6.22
CA SER A 140 -6.21 -5.07 -6.96
C SER A 140 -6.37 -6.35 -6.16
N GLY A 141 -6.02 -6.36 -4.87
CA GLY A 141 -6.20 -7.51 -3.99
C GLY A 141 -7.66 -7.94 -3.85
N VAL A 142 -8.57 -6.98 -3.65
CA VAL A 142 -10.02 -7.24 -3.58
C VAL A 142 -10.54 -7.83 -4.89
N ARG A 143 -10.10 -7.33 -6.04
CA ARG A 143 -10.51 -7.80 -7.37
C ARG A 143 -9.91 -9.16 -7.71
N ASP A 144 -8.61 -9.33 -7.52
CA ASP A 144 -7.91 -10.58 -7.80
C ASP A 144 -8.34 -11.70 -6.84
N GLY A 145 -8.80 -11.35 -5.62
CA GLY A 145 -9.45 -12.24 -4.69
C GLY A 145 -10.85 -12.69 -5.14
N ASN A 146 -11.35 -12.16 -6.27
CA ASN A 146 -12.66 -12.48 -6.84
C ASN A 146 -13.83 -12.23 -5.88
N LEU A 147 -13.71 -11.19 -5.02
CA LEU A 147 -14.74 -10.81 -4.06
C LEU A 147 -16.06 -10.51 -4.77
N ARG A 148 -17.15 -11.04 -4.23
CA ARG A 148 -18.52 -10.83 -4.70
C ARG A 148 -19.42 -10.35 -3.56
N VAL A 149 -20.54 -9.73 -3.95
CA VAL A 149 -21.55 -9.30 -2.98
C VAL A 149 -22.03 -10.48 -2.13
N GLY A 150 -22.01 -10.33 -0.82
CA GLY A 150 -22.42 -11.35 0.14
C GLY A 150 -21.30 -12.26 0.64
N ASP A 151 -20.07 -12.14 0.09
CA ASP A 151 -18.90 -12.90 0.55
C ASP A 151 -18.47 -12.51 1.96
N ARG A 152 -17.73 -13.40 2.59
CA ARG A 152 -16.97 -13.16 3.83
C ARG A 152 -15.52 -12.99 3.48
N VAL A 153 -14.91 -11.95 4.01
CA VAL A 153 -13.51 -11.59 3.71
C VAL A 153 -12.67 -11.59 4.97
N ALA A 154 -11.42 -12.01 4.85
CA ALA A 154 -10.40 -11.77 5.86
C ALA A 154 -9.25 -10.97 5.25
N VAL A 155 -8.75 -9.97 5.99
CA VAL A 155 -7.58 -9.18 5.60
C VAL A 155 -6.46 -9.45 6.58
N PHE A 156 -5.34 -9.98 6.09
CA PHE A 156 -4.14 -10.24 6.88
C PHE A 156 -3.10 -9.14 6.64
N GLY A 157 -2.65 -8.55 7.74
CA GLY A 157 -1.79 -7.37 7.73
C GLY A 157 -2.62 -6.07 7.57
N LEU A 158 -2.61 -5.23 8.60
CA LEU A 158 -3.40 -4.00 8.66
C LEU A 158 -2.50 -2.75 8.59
N GLY A 159 -1.42 -2.83 7.82
CA GLY A 159 -0.73 -1.63 7.33
C GLY A 159 -1.65 -0.83 6.39
N ALA A 160 -1.14 0.22 5.76
CA ALA A 160 -1.96 1.09 4.92
C ALA A 160 -2.75 0.34 3.84
N ILE A 161 -2.14 -0.66 3.18
CA ILE A 161 -2.81 -1.46 2.13
C ILE A 161 -3.97 -2.27 2.74
N GLY A 162 -3.72 -3.01 3.82
CA GLY A 162 -4.75 -3.86 4.42
C GLY A 162 -5.89 -3.07 5.06
N ALA A 163 -5.59 -1.94 5.72
CA ALA A 163 -6.60 -1.06 6.29
C ALA A 163 -7.54 -0.47 5.22
N VAL A 164 -7.00 -0.13 4.05
CA VAL A 164 -7.78 0.30 2.88
C VAL A 164 -8.54 -0.89 2.27
N ALA A 165 -7.91 -2.07 2.15
CA ALA A 165 -8.54 -3.26 1.58
C ALA A 165 -9.76 -3.72 2.38
N ALA A 166 -9.73 -3.61 3.72
CA ALA A 166 -10.87 -3.95 4.56
C ALA A 166 -12.09 -3.06 4.27
N GLN A 167 -11.87 -1.75 4.11
CA GLN A 167 -12.93 -0.81 3.73
C GLN A 167 -13.42 -1.04 2.30
N MET A 168 -12.52 -1.26 1.34
CA MET A 168 -12.88 -1.59 -0.05
C MET A 168 -13.66 -2.89 -0.15
N ALA A 169 -13.32 -3.91 0.63
CA ALA A 169 -14.07 -5.15 0.70
C ALA A 169 -15.51 -4.90 1.17
N ARG A 170 -15.69 -4.07 2.19
CA ARG A 170 -17.02 -3.65 2.65
C ARG A 170 -17.78 -2.90 1.55
N ALA A 171 -17.16 -1.92 0.91
CA ALA A 171 -17.76 -1.14 -0.17
C ALA A 171 -18.12 -2.01 -1.39
N ALA A 172 -17.38 -3.09 -1.65
CA ALA A 172 -17.65 -4.06 -2.70
C ALA A 172 -18.78 -5.05 -2.35
N GLY A 173 -19.33 -4.98 -1.13
CA GLY A 173 -20.49 -5.77 -0.74
C GLY A 173 -20.17 -7.01 0.10
N ALA A 174 -18.99 -7.11 0.71
CA ALA A 174 -18.70 -8.14 1.70
C ALA A 174 -19.68 -8.02 2.88
N ARG A 175 -20.31 -9.13 3.25
CA ARG A 175 -21.22 -9.19 4.39
C ARG A 175 -20.53 -9.37 5.74
N PHE A 176 -19.26 -9.81 5.70
CA PHE A 176 -18.42 -9.99 6.87
C PHE A 176 -16.96 -9.66 6.49
N VAL A 177 -16.32 -8.83 7.29
CA VAL A 177 -14.92 -8.46 7.14
C VAL A 177 -14.19 -8.71 8.45
N ALA A 178 -13.28 -9.68 8.45
CA ALA A 178 -12.34 -9.92 9.53
C ALA A 178 -11.01 -9.25 9.24
N ALA A 179 -10.38 -8.63 10.24
CA ALA A 179 -9.12 -7.93 10.09
C ALA A 179 -8.08 -8.49 11.08
N ILE A 180 -6.91 -8.90 10.57
CA ILE A 180 -5.91 -9.67 11.32
C ILE A 180 -4.56 -8.93 11.30
N ASP A 181 -4.03 -8.61 12.47
CA ASP A 181 -2.70 -7.99 12.62
C ASP A 181 -2.20 -8.22 14.06
N PRO A 182 -0.91 -8.46 14.31
CA PRO A 182 -0.37 -8.55 15.68
C PRO A 182 -0.41 -7.22 16.44
N ILE A 183 -0.51 -6.09 15.74
CA ILE A 183 -0.44 -4.76 16.33
C ILE A 183 -1.84 -4.27 16.75
N ALA A 184 -2.06 -4.11 18.04
CA ALA A 184 -3.35 -3.70 18.60
C ALA A 184 -3.88 -2.40 18.00
N LYS A 185 -3.04 -1.36 17.88
CA LYS A 185 -3.40 -0.07 17.27
C LYS A 185 -4.00 -0.22 15.86
N ARG A 186 -3.48 -1.14 15.06
CA ARG A 186 -3.98 -1.40 13.70
C ARG A 186 -5.32 -2.14 13.72
N ARG A 187 -5.48 -3.08 14.64
CA ARG A 187 -6.77 -3.78 14.84
C ARG A 187 -7.86 -2.82 15.29
N GLU A 188 -7.55 -1.92 16.23
CA GLU A 188 -8.47 -0.87 16.70
C GLU A 188 -8.89 0.07 15.57
N ALA A 189 -7.94 0.52 14.75
CA ALA A 189 -8.22 1.35 13.57
C ALA A 189 -9.12 0.62 12.55
N ALA A 190 -8.89 -0.67 12.30
CA ALA A 190 -9.72 -1.46 11.40
C ALA A 190 -11.13 -1.65 11.93
N LEU A 191 -11.29 -1.88 13.23
CA LEU A 191 -12.59 -1.99 13.88
C LEU A 191 -13.37 -0.67 13.79
N ALA A 192 -12.70 0.45 14.07
CA ALA A 192 -13.29 1.80 13.94
C ALA A 192 -13.70 2.12 12.48
N ALA A 193 -12.98 1.56 11.49
CA ALA A 193 -13.27 1.70 10.07
C ALA A 193 -14.30 0.68 9.54
N GLY A 194 -14.96 -0.10 10.41
CA GLY A 194 -16.09 -0.95 10.05
C GLY A 194 -15.78 -2.43 9.78
N ALA A 195 -14.64 -2.95 10.25
CA ALA A 195 -14.43 -4.39 10.31
C ALA A 195 -15.40 -5.01 11.36
N ASP A 196 -15.94 -6.21 11.06
CA ASP A 196 -16.89 -6.90 11.97
C ASP A 196 -16.17 -7.63 13.10
N ALA A 197 -14.93 -8.09 12.85
CA ALA A 197 -14.12 -8.79 13.82
C ALA A 197 -12.64 -8.47 13.60
N VAL A 198 -11.87 -8.47 14.70
CA VAL A 198 -10.42 -8.33 14.67
C VAL A 198 -9.78 -9.46 15.47
N PHE A 199 -8.64 -9.95 14.99
CA PHE A 199 -7.94 -11.05 15.64
C PHE A 199 -6.44 -10.78 15.78
N ASP A 200 -5.87 -11.26 16.88
CA ASP A 200 -4.44 -11.25 17.15
C ASP A 200 -3.81 -12.60 16.81
N PRO A 201 -2.98 -12.67 15.75
CA PRO A 201 -2.36 -13.94 15.35
C PRO A 201 -1.28 -14.43 16.35
N MET A 202 -0.88 -13.59 17.31
CA MET A 202 0.08 -13.99 18.34
C MET A 202 -0.60 -14.72 19.51
N GLU A 203 -1.90 -14.50 19.69
CA GLU A 203 -2.67 -15.05 20.80
C GLU A 203 -3.71 -16.10 20.38
N GLN A 204 -4.07 -16.10 19.08
CA GLN A 204 -5.21 -16.87 18.57
C GLN A 204 -4.85 -17.76 17.40
N ASP A 205 -5.49 -18.90 17.28
CA ASP A 205 -5.51 -19.73 16.07
C ASP A 205 -6.45 -19.10 15.04
N ILE A 206 -5.92 -18.25 14.14
CA ILE A 206 -6.72 -17.47 13.21
C ILE A 206 -7.53 -18.34 12.27
N GLY A 207 -6.98 -19.46 11.78
CA GLY A 207 -7.73 -20.39 10.95
C GLY A 207 -8.99 -20.90 11.65
N LEU A 208 -8.88 -21.25 12.93
CA LEU A 208 -10.00 -21.71 13.74
C LEU A 208 -10.98 -20.58 14.07
N GLU A 209 -10.48 -19.37 14.41
CA GLU A 209 -11.34 -18.23 14.72
C GLU A 209 -12.18 -17.79 13.51
N LEU A 210 -11.59 -17.77 12.32
CA LEU A 210 -12.31 -17.48 11.08
C LEU A 210 -13.40 -18.53 10.81
N LYS A 211 -13.11 -19.83 11.05
CA LYS A 211 -14.12 -20.88 10.95
C LYS A 211 -15.24 -20.68 11.98
N ARG A 212 -14.92 -20.33 13.24
CA ARG A 212 -15.92 -20.06 14.29
C ARG A 212 -16.81 -18.88 13.92
N ALA A 213 -16.22 -17.76 13.51
CA ALA A 213 -16.93 -16.53 13.16
C ALA A 213 -17.85 -16.68 11.93
N THR A 214 -17.59 -17.70 11.10
CA THR A 214 -18.33 -17.94 9.86
C THR A 214 -19.24 -19.18 9.90
N GLY A 215 -19.51 -19.71 11.08
CA GLY A 215 -20.35 -20.91 11.23
C GLY A 215 -19.71 -22.16 10.62
N ARG A 216 -18.41 -22.30 10.74
CA ARG A 216 -17.54 -23.39 10.22
C ARG A 216 -17.31 -23.39 8.71
N LEU A 217 -17.86 -22.41 7.97
CA LEU A 217 -17.68 -22.33 6.52
C LEU A 217 -16.31 -21.81 6.10
N GLY A 218 -15.77 -20.86 6.85
CA GLY A 218 -14.57 -20.11 6.49
C GLY A 218 -14.90 -18.85 5.68
N VAL A 219 -13.86 -18.11 5.28
CA VAL A 219 -13.98 -16.90 4.47
C VAL A 219 -13.84 -17.23 2.99
N ASP A 220 -14.63 -16.55 2.16
CA ASP A 220 -14.67 -16.80 0.72
C ASP A 220 -13.46 -16.17 0.01
N CYS A 221 -12.99 -15.03 0.54
CA CYS A 221 -11.84 -14.29 0.02
C CYS A 221 -10.90 -13.89 1.16
N VAL A 222 -9.61 -13.98 0.91
CA VAL A 222 -8.56 -13.42 1.75
C VAL A 222 -7.75 -12.42 0.94
N VAL A 223 -7.51 -11.23 1.52
CA VAL A 223 -6.52 -10.27 1.04
C VAL A 223 -5.31 -10.33 1.96
N GLU A 224 -4.22 -10.94 1.49
CA GLU A 224 -2.99 -11.11 2.26
C GLU A 224 -2.01 -9.98 1.89
N THR A 225 -1.76 -9.06 2.84
CA THR A 225 -0.91 -7.88 2.63
C THR A 225 0.34 -7.87 3.51
N SER A 226 0.49 -8.85 4.40
CA SER A 226 1.63 -8.92 5.31
C SER A 226 2.90 -9.46 4.65
N GLY A 227 2.75 -10.34 3.65
CA GLY A 227 3.85 -11.08 3.06
C GLY A 227 4.50 -12.09 4.03
N ASN A 228 3.81 -12.43 5.13
CA ASN A 228 4.31 -13.31 6.16
C ASN A 228 3.88 -14.76 5.91
N GLU A 229 4.83 -15.70 6.00
CA GLU A 229 4.58 -17.14 5.76
C GLU A 229 3.54 -17.74 6.71
N GLN A 230 3.60 -17.38 7.99
CA GLN A 230 2.67 -17.87 9.00
C GLN A 230 1.27 -17.29 8.79
N ALA A 231 1.17 -16.03 8.39
CA ALA A 231 -0.10 -15.41 8.03
C ALA A 231 -0.74 -16.11 6.83
N LEU A 232 0.03 -16.45 5.80
CA LEU A 232 -0.45 -17.23 4.65
C LEU A 232 -0.94 -18.63 5.09
N GLN A 233 -0.20 -19.31 5.98
CA GLN A 233 -0.64 -20.62 6.50
C GLN A 233 -1.97 -20.49 7.25
N GLN A 234 -2.14 -19.48 8.09
CA GLN A 234 -3.39 -19.24 8.80
C GLN A 234 -4.54 -18.85 7.86
N ALA A 235 -4.24 -18.11 6.81
CA ALA A 235 -5.21 -17.76 5.77
C ALA A 235 -5.75 -19.03 5.07
N LEU A 236 -4.86 -19.95 4.68
CA LEU A 236 -5.26 -21.25 4.09
C LEU A 236 -6.17 -22.05 5.01
N ARG A 237 -5.89 -22.05 6.31
CA ARG A 237 -6.70 -22.77 7.32
C ARG A 237 -8.08 -22.15 7.52
N GLY A 238 -8.18 -20.82 7.43
CA GLY A 238 -9.43 -20.08 7.58
C GLY A 238 -10.31 -20.01 6.33
N LEU A 239 -9.76 -20.41 5.17
CA LEU A 239 -10.43 -20.28 3.87
C LEU A 239 -11.62 -21.25 3.73
N ALA A 240 -12.68 -20.82 3.06
CA ALA A 240 -13.78 -21.70 2.65
C ALA A 240 -13.32 -22.66 1.54
N TYR A 241 -14.12 -23.71 1.30
CA TYR A 241 -13.88 -24.61 0.18
C TYR A 241 -13.96 -23.85 -1.15
N GLY A 242 -12.93 -23.97 -1.98
CA GLY A 242 -12.82 -23.24 -3.26
C GLY A 242 -12.57 -21.74 -3.13
N GLY A 243 -12.34 -21.24 -1.90
CA GLY A 243 -12.06 -19.82 -1.67
C GLY A 243 -10.73 -19.36 -2.28
N THR A 244 -10.53 -18.04 -2.34
CA THR A 244 -9.37 -17.43 -2.98
C THR A 244 -8.57 -16.58 -2.02
N ILE A 245 -7.25 -16.74 -2.01
CA ILE A 245 -6.30 -15.84 -1.35
C ILE A 245 -5.66 -14.97 -2.42
N ALA A 246 -5.90 -13.66 -2.38
CA ALA A 246 -5.13 -12.66 -3.11
C ALA A 246 -3.89 -12.29 -2.30
N PHE A 247 -2.73 -12.75 -2.75
CA PHE A 247 -1.44 -12.46 -2.13
C PHE A 247 -0.88 -11.15 -2.69
N VAL A 248 -1.03 -10.08 -1.93
CA VAL A 248 -0.64 -8.69 -2.28
C VAL A 248 0.71 -8.33 -1.66
N GLY A 249 1.00 -8.89 -0.48
CA GLY A 249 2.23 -8.62 0.25
C GLY A 249 3.45 -9.03 -0.58
N TRP A 250 4.43 -8.13 -0.70
CA TRP A 250 5.71 -8.50 -1.31
C TRP A 250 6.55 -9.26 -0.27
N ALA A 251 6.42 -10.58 -0.32
CA ALA A 251 7.13 -11.48 0.58
C ALA A 251 8.60 -11.62 0.20
N ARG A 252 9.41 -11.90 1.21
CA ARG A 252 10.75 -12.48 1.02
C ARG A 252 10.65 -13.98 0.77
N ALA A 253 11.76 -14.63 0.45
CA ALA A 253 11.81 -16.07 0.40
C ALA A 253 11.34 -16.66 1.75
N PHE A 254 10.41 -17.60 1.68
CA PHE A 254 9.95 -18.31 2.86
C PHE A 254 11.03 -19.32 3.29
N SER A 255 11.29 -19.37 4.59
CA SER A 255 12.29 -20.28 5.17
C SER A 255 11.68 -21.27 6.16
N GLY A 256 10.38 -21.19 6.42
CA GLY A 256 9.66 -22.07 7.30
C GLY A 256 9.02 -23.24 6.56
N THR A 257 7.96 -23.77 7.13
CA THR A 257 7.23 -24.90 6.59
C THR A 257 5.81 -24.50 6.21
N LEU A 258 5.65 -23.90 5.06
CA LEU A 258 4.31 -23.71 4.47
C LEU A 258 3.76 -25.09 4.07
N ASP A 259 2.72 -25.54 4.76
CA ASP A 259 2.10 -26.83 4.52
C ASP A 259 0.91 -26.68 3.56
N LEU A 260 1.10 -27.08 2.32
CA LEU A 260 0.06 -27.10 1.28
C LEU A 260 -0.67 -28.43 1.18
N SER A 261 -0.23 -29.46 1.93
CA SER A 261 -0.78 -30.82 1.84
C SER A 261 -2.09 -31.00 2.61
N ARG A 262 -2.40 -30.08 3.52
CA ARG A 262 -3.59 -30.14 4.38
C ARG A 262 -4.72 -29.26 3.85
N GLU A 263 -5.06 -28.18 4.57
CA GLU A 263 -6.23 -27.36 4.28
C GLU A 263 -6.21 -26.76 2.88
N ALA A 264 -5.02 -26.40 2.36
CA ALA A 264 -4.90 -25.91 0.99
C ALA A 264 -5.39 -26.95 -0.03
N HIS A 265 -4.92 -28.19 0.10
CA HIS A 265 -5.29 -29.30 -0.78
C HIS A 265 -6.75 -29.73 -0.57
N PHE A 266 -7.16 -29.98 0.69
CA PHE A 266 -8.50 -30.51 1.00
C PHE A 266 -9.63 -29.49 0.78
N ASN A 267 -9.35 -28.20 0.92
CA ASN A 267 -10.32 -27.14 0.64
C ASN A 267 -10.25 -26.60 -0.81
N ASN A 268 -9.43 -27.20 -1.68
CA ASN A 268 -9.29 -26.77 -3.07
C ASN A 268 -9.02 -25.25 -3.17
N ALA A 269 -8.08 -24.77 -2.38
CA ALA A 269 -7.77 -23.35 -2.25
C ALA A 269 -7.18 -22.76 -3.54
N ASN A 270 -7.53 -21.52 -3.83
CA ASN A 270 -6.91 -20.74 -4.90
C ASN A 270 -5.92 -19.73 -4.28
N LEU A 271 -4.69 -19.72 -4.76
CA LEU A 271 -3.68 -18.71 -4.41
C LEU A 271 -3.35 -17.88 -5.65
N VAL A 272 -3.60 -16.58 -5.56
CA VAL A 272 -3.46 -15.64 -6.65
C VAL A 272 -2.50 -14.53 -6.24
N PHE A 273 -1.37 -14.38 -6.95
CA PHE A 273 -0.48 -13.25 -6.73
C PHE A 273 -1.07 -11.99 -7.36
N SER A 274 -1.20 -10.94 -6.55
CA SER A 274 -1.81 -9.67 -6.94
C SER A 274 -0.77 -8.55 -6.95
N ARG A 275 -0.54 -7.95 -8.11
CA ARG A 275 0.39 -6.84 -8.30
C ARG A 275 -0.29 -5.73 -9.08
N ALA A 276 -0.70 -4.65 -8.41
CA ALA A 276 -1.41 -3.51 -9.01
C ALA A 276 -0.67 -2.85 -10.18
N SER A 277 0.68 -2.90 -10.15
CA SER A 277 1.53 -2.33 -11.20
C SER A 277 1.77 -3.25 -12.41
N SER A 278 1.14 -4.44 -12.46
CA SER A 278 1.26 -5.33 -13.63
C SER A 278 0.59 -4.74 -14.86
N GLU A 279 1.28 -4.85 -16.00
CA GLU A 279 0.75 -4.46 -17.31
C GLU A 279 1.11 -5.55 -18.32
N PRO A 280 0.12 -6.23 -18.92
CA PRO A 280 -1.29 -6.14 -18.60
C PRO A 280 -1.61 -6.74 -17.20
N ASN A 281 -2.65 -6.25 -16.55
CA ASN A 281 -3.18 -6.86 -15.34
C ASN A 281 -4.15 -8.01 -15.65
N ARG A 282 -4.64 -8.72 -14.61
CA ARG A 282 -5.52 -9.89 -14.80
C ARG A 282 -6.80 -9.60 -15.56
N ASP A 283 -7.38 -8.42 -15.38
CA ASP A 283 -8.67 -8.05 -15.94
C ASP A 283 -8.57 -7.29 -17.26
N HIS A 284 -7.35 -7.25 -17.85
CA HIS A 284 -7.12 -6.61 -19.14
C HIS A 284 -7.98 -7.26 -20.26
N PRO A 285 -8.54 -6.50 -21.20
CA PRO A 285 -8.44 -5.05 -21.38
C PRO A 285 -9.51 -4.24 -20.62
N ARG A 286 -10.44 -4.88 -19.93
CA ARG A 286 -11.56 -4.21 -19.24
C ARG A 286 -11.07 -3.30 -18.11
N TRP A 287 -10.00 -3.68 -17.42
CA TRP A 287 -9.31 -2.90 -16.42
C TRP A 287 -7.83 -2.81 -16.79
N ASP A 288 -7.32 -1.61 -16.73
CA ASP A 288 -5.92 -1.25 -16.88
C ASP A 288 -5.48 -0.41 -15.68
N ARG A 289 -4.21 -0.04 -15.65
CA ARG A 289 -3.65 0.78 -14.57
C ARG A 289 -4.36 2.13 -14.42
N ARG A 290 -4.77 2.75 -15.53
CA ARG A 290 -5.47 4.04 -15.51
C ARG A 290 -6.85 3.90 -14.84
N ARG A 291 -7.61 2.88 -15.21
CA ARG A 291 -8.92 2.63 -14.60
C ARG A 291 -8.84 2.26 -13.12
N ILE A 292 -7.82 1.49 -12.71
CA ILE A 292 -7.54 1.19 -11.30
C ILE A 292 -7.26 2.49 -10.55
N ALA A 293 -6.41 3.35 -11.09
CA ALA A 293 -6.06 4.63 -10.50
C ALA A 293 -7.27 5.56 -10.34
N SER A 294 -8.09 5.71 -11.40
CA SER A 294 -9.32 6.53 -11.37
C SER A 294 -10.30 6.03 -10.32
N ALA A 295 -10.58 4.73 -10.29
CA ALA A 295 -11.49 4.14 -9.32
C ALA A 295 -11.00 4.33 -7.87
N CYS A 296 -9.70 4.17 -7.63
CA CYS A 296 -9.11 4.42 -6.30
C CYS A 296 -9.28 5.89 -5.89
N TRP A 297 -8.95 6.81 -6.81
CA TRP A 297 -9.10 8.24 -6.54
C TRP A 297 -10.54 8.63 -6.22
N GLU A 298 -11.51 8.13 -7.00
CA GLU A 298 -12.94 8.37 -6.78
C GLU A 298 -13.41 7.84 -5.43
N MET A 299 -12.98 6.65 -5.01
CA MET A 299 -13.33 6.08 -3.70
C MET A 299 -12.75 6.90 -2.53
N LEU A 300 -11.54 7.40 -2.67
CA LEU A 300 -10.90 8.26 -1.67
C LEU A 300 -11.53 9.66 -1.63
N ALA A 301 -11.80 10.25 -2.79
CA ALA A 301 -12.37 11.59 -2.91
C ALA A 301 -13.84 11.65 -2.43
N SER A 302 -14.61 10.59 -2.67
CA SER A 302 -15.99 10.48 -2.20
C SER A 302 -16.12 10.14 -0.71
N GLY A 303 -15.03 9.77 -0.04
CA GLY A 303 -15.06 9.29 1.35
C GLY A 303 -15.59 7.86 1.52
N ALA A 304 -15.79 7.10 0.42
CA ALA A 304 -16.14 5.67 0.49
C ALA A 304 -15.03 4.85 1.16
N VAL A 305 -13.81 5.37 1.15
CA VAL A 305 -12.65 4.91 1.91
C VAL A 305 -12.12 6.08 2.72
N ASP A 306 -12.16 5.96 4.05
CA ASP A 306 -11.62 6.97 4.97
C ASP A 306 -10.23 6.56 5.48
N CYS A 307 -9.26 7.45 5.28
CA CYS A 307 -7.89 7.23 5.74
C CYS A 307 -7.50 8.08 6.96
N GLY A 308 -8.47 8.68 7.64
CA GLY A 308 -8.26 9.51 8.83
C GLY A 308 -7.47 8.80 9.93
N GLY A 309 -7.77 7.53 10.19
CA GLY A 309 -7.09 6.67 11.16
C GLY A 309 -5.86 5.93 10.60
N ILE A 310 -5.59 6.02 9.30
CA ILE A 310 -4.48 5.29 8.66
C ILE A 310 -3.18 6.10 8.71
N VAL A 311 -3.21 7.39 8.34
CA VAL A 311 -2.00 8.24 8.40
C VAL A 311 -1.80 8.72 9.83
N ASP A 312 -1.05 7.93 10.60
CA ASP A 312 -0.75 8.17 12.00
C ASP A 312 0.51 7.38 12.42
N PRO A 313 1.52 8.04 13.06
CA PRO A 313 1.59 9.44 13.47
C PRO A 313 1.83 10.42 12.34
N VAL A 314 1.62 11.71 12.62
CA VAL A 314 2.01 12.82 11.77
C VAL A 314 3.05 13.66 12.51
N VAL A 315 4.21 13.85 11.91
CA VAL A 315 5.35 14.57 12.51
C VAL A 315 5.73 15.79 11.68
N PRO A 316 6.35 16.82 12.28
CA PRO A 316 6.97 17.91 11.54
C PRO A 316 8.08 17.41 10.60
N PHE A 317 8.35 18.16 9.52
CA PHE A 317 9.36 17.78 8.51
C PHE A 317 10.77 17.64 9.10
N ASP A 318 11.16 18.53 9.99
CA ASP A 318 12.46 18.52 10.65
C ASP A 318 12.67 17.27 11.53
N GLU A 319 11.61 16.68 12.05
CA GLU A 319 11.64 15.43 12.83
C GLU A 319 11.57 14.17 11.94
N SER A 320 11.30 14.31 10.64
CA SER A 320 11.00 13.17 9.75
C SER A 320 12.11 12.12 9.66
N PRO A 321 13.43 12.44 9.72
CA PRO A 321 14.46 11.41 9.71
C PRO A 321 14.38 10.47 10.93
N GLY A 322 14.31 11.03 12.12
CA GLY A 322 14.19 10.25 13.36
C GLY A 322 12.85 9.51 13.46
N ALA A 323 11.78 10.12 12.94
CA ALA A 323 10.46 9.50 12.87
C ALA A 323 10.44 8.31 11.91
N TYR A 324 11.08 8.41 10.74
CA TYR A 324 11.21 7.29 9.81
C TYR A 324 11.94 6.11 10.48
N GLU A 325 13.12 6.36 11.06
CA GLU A 325 13.87 5.33 11.78
C GLU A 325 13.06 4.69 12.92
N THR A 326 12.25 5.48 13.60
CA THR A 326 11.48 5.01 14.75
C THR A 326 10.22 4.24 14.32
N TYR A 327 9.36 4.87 13.52
CA TYR A 327 8.01 4.38 13.23
C TYR A 327 7.93 3.44 12.02
N VAL A 328 8.93 3.49 11.13
CA VAL A 328 8.94 2.62 9.95
C VAL A 328 9.88 1.42 10.16
N ASP A 329 11.08 1.65 10.75
CA ASP A 329 12.10 0.61 10.90
C ASP A 329 12.07 -0.11 12.27
N ARG A 330 12.15 0.63 13.39
CA ARG A 330 12.42 0.03 14.71
C ARG A 330 11.17 -0.34 15.51
N ASN A 331 10.14 0.50 15.48
CA ASN A 331 8.92 0.32 16.27
C ASN A 331 7.66 0.49 15.42
N PRO A 332 7.45 -0.38 14.40
CA PRO A 332 6.32 -0.30 13.48
C PRO A 332 4.96 -0.49 14.19
N GLU A 333 4.96 -1.04 15.41
CA GLU A 333 3.76 -1.20 16.25
C GLU A 333 3.17 0.15 16.69
N ARG A 334 3.94 1.23 16.62
CA ARG A 334 3.50 2.57 16.99
C ARG A 334 2.86 3.36 15.85
N ALA A 335 2.84 2.79 14.65
CA ALA A 335 2.34 3.47 13.46
C ALA A 335 1.49 2.55 12.57
N VAL A 336 0.54 3.13 11.87
CA VAL A 336 -0.09 2.48 10.70
C VAL A 336 0.63 2.96 9.44
N LYS A 337 0.68 4.28 9.21
CA LYS A 337 1.42 4.93 8.12
C LYS A 337 1.95 6.28 8.59
N LEU A 338 3.25 6.49 8.50
CA LEU A 338 3.87 7.77 8.87
C LEU A 338 3.42 8.89 7.91
N GLY A 339 2.97 10.00 8.47
CA GLY A 339 2.75 11.26 7.79
C GLY A 339 3.81 12.30 8.19
N VAL A 340 4.19 13.15 7.26
CA VAL A 340 5.10 14.28 7.48
C VAL A 340 4.38 15.56 7.09
N ARG A 341 4.43 16.58 7.95
CA ARG A 341 3.85 17.90 7.72
C ARG A 341 4.97 18.93 7.55
N PHE A 342 4.88 19.76 6.53
CA PHE A 342 5.77 20.89 6.23
C PHE A 342 5.28 22.19 6.81
#